data_930521cb30494ebf866235315d8de60c
#
_entry.id   930521cb30494ebf866235315d8de60c
#
_cell.length_a   1.000
_cell.length_b   1.000
_cell.length_c   1.000
_cell.angle_alpha   90.00
_cell.angle_beta   90.00
_cell.angle_gamma   90.00
#
_symmetry.space_group_name_H-M   'P 1'
#
loop_
_entity.id
_entity.type
_entity.pdbx_description
1 polymer ?
#
loop_
_entity_poly.entity_id
_entity_poly.type
_entity_poly.pdbx_seq_one_letter_code
_entity_poly.pdbx_strand_id
1 'polypeptide(L)'
;MALLNNDTQVSVLVDGLDHPEGIAWGLDGYAYAGGEAGQVYRIDIDRGEMVQFADTGGFVLGMALDAQSNIYVCDGPNKTVFKIAQSGAVSTYSTGTADEPFRGPNYAAFDVKGNLYVCESGDWHGDNGMIYRIKPGGETEVWDRRPTTFPNGLCIGP
;
A
#
# COMPACT_ATOMS: atom_id res chain seq x y z
N MET A 1 1.28 17.01 -22.10
CA MET A 1 -0.04 17.64 -21.90
C MET A 1 -0.20 17.89 -20.42
N ALA A 2 -0.45 19.12 -19.98
CA ALA A 2 -0.71 19.38 -18.57
C ALA A 2 -2.07 18.75 -18.20
N LEU A 3 -2.10 17.90 -17.18
CA LEU A 3 -3.33 17.30 -16.68
C LEU A 3 -4.18 18.30 -15.90
N LEU A 4 -3.53 19.29 -15.28
CA LEU A 4 -4.16 20.37 -14.53
C LEU A 4 -3.71 21.71 -15.08
N ASN A 5 -4.61 22.68 -15.07
CA ASN A 5 -4.36 24.08 -15.42
C ASN A 5 -4.97 24.97 -14.34
N ASN A 6 -4.81 26.30 -14.46
CA ASN A 6 -5.31 27.26 -13.49
C ASN A 6 -6.85 27.28 -13.34
N ASP A 7 -7.56 26.73 -14.33
CA ASP A 7 -9.03 26.66 -14.34
C ASP A 7 -9.55 25.29 -13.85
N THR A 8 -8.64 24.36 -13.49
CA THR A 8 -9.02 23.04 -12.99
C THR A 8 -9.66 23.19 -11.61
N GLN A 9 -10.93 22.82 -11.51
CA GLN A 9 -11.63 22.79 -10.22
C GLN A 9 -11.28 21.49 -9.49
N VAL A 10 -10.99 21.62 -8.19
CA VAL A 10 -10.79 20.50 -7.28
C VAL A 10 -11.97 20.47 -6.32
N SER A 11 -12.57 19.29 -6.16
CA SER A 11 -13.66 19.08 -5.20
C SER A 11 -13.33 17.89 -4.30
N VAL A 12 -13.91 17.89 -3.10
CA VAL A 12 -13.87 16.73 -2.22
C VAL A 12 -14.83 15.68 -2.77
N LEU A 13 -14.33 14.47 -3.02
CA LEU A 13 -15.13 13.35 -3.50
C LEU A 13 -15.82 12.63 -2.34
N VAL A 14 -15.05 12.29 -1.31
CA VAL A 14 -15.52 11.69 -0.05
C VAL A 14 -14.76 12.33 1.11
N ASP A 15 -15.36 12.35 2.28
CA ASP A 15 -14.76 12.81 3.54
C ASP A 15 -14.94 11.74 4.63
N GLY A 16 -14.40 12.01 5.83
CA GLY A 16 -14.53 11.11 6.97
C GLY A 16 -13.60 9.89 6.94
N LEU A 17 -12.59 9.87 6.07
CA LEU A 17 -11.52 8.88 6.15
C LEU A 17 -10.62 9.20 7.36
N ASP A 18 -10.18 8.15 8.05
CA ASP A 18 -9.30 8.26 9.21
C ASP A 18 -7.84 8.33 8.73
N HIS A 19 -7.26 9.53 8.67
CA HIS A 19 -5.85 9.81 8.33
C HIS A 19 -5.33 8.97 7.13
N PRO A 20 -5.92 9.10 5.93
CA PRO A 20 -5.54 8.27 4.78
C PRO A 20 -4.16 8.65 4.27
N GLU A 21 -3.27 7.65 4.12
CA GLU A 21 -1.91 7.81 3.61
C GLU A 21 -1.78 7.32 2.16
N GLY A 22 -2.31 6.13 1.87
CA GLY A 22 -2.22 5.50 0.56
C GLY A 22 -3.56 5.46 -0.16
N ILE A 23 -3.49 5.59 -1.50
CA ILE A 23 -4.63 5.37 -2.39
C ILE A 23 -4.22 4.46 -3.54
N ALA A 24 -5.09 3.57 -3.95
CA ALA A 24 -4.91 2.73 -5.12
C ALA A 24 -6.20 2.60 -5.92
N TRP A 25 -6.05 2.42 -7.24
CA TRP A 25 -7.17 2.21 -8.15
C TRP A 25 -7.32 0.73 -8.48
N GLY A 26 -8.53 0.20 -8.31
CA GLY A 26 -8.85 -1.18 -8.63
C GLY A 26 -9.37 -1.34 -10.07
N LEU A 27 -9.09 -2.50 -10.68
CA LEU A 27 -9.68 -2.89 -11.97
C LEU A 27 -11.18 -3.16 -11.89
N ASP A 28 -11.72 -3.27 -10.70
CA ASP A 28 -13.14 -3.39 -10.37
C ASP A 28 -13.89 -2.03 -10.40
N GLY A 29 -13.16 -0.93 -10.67
CA GLY A 29 -13.73 0.41 -10.79
C GLY A 29 -13.86 1.17 -9.48
N TYR A 30 -13.29 0.65 -8.38
CA TYR A 30 -13.25 1.33 -7.10
C TYR A 30 -11.87 1.90 -6.79
N ALA A 31 -11.83 3.00 -6.04
CA ALA A 31 -10.63 3.43 -5.35
C ALA A 31 -10.57 2.81 -3.95
N TYR A 32 -9.36 2.59 -3.46
CA TYR A 32 -9.12 2.08 -2.11
C TYR A 32 -8.18 3.00 -1.37
N ALA A 33 -8.47 3.26 -0.10
CA ALA A 33 -7.64 4.08 0.77
C ALA A 33 -7.43 3.40 2.13
N GLY A 34 -6.29 3.66 2.76
CA GLY A 34 -5.98 3.17 4.10
C GLY A 34 -6.46 4.11 5.20
N GLY A 35 -6.43 3.65 6.45
CA GLY A 35 -6.72 4.44 7.64
C GLY A 35 -5.75 4.14 8.79
N GLU A 36 -5.63 5.08 9.74
CA GLU A 36 -4.68 5.02 10.86
C GLU A 36 -5.02 3.92 11.88
N ALA A 37 -6.30 3.55 12.01
CA ALA A 37 -6.72 2.45 12.88
C ALA A 37 -6.92 1.11 12.14
N GLY A 38 -6.29 0.95 10.95
CA GLY A 38 -6.27 -0.31 10.19
C GLY A 38 -7.38 -0.45 9.17
N GLN A 39 -8.24 0.54 9.03
CA GLN A 39 -9.33 0.50 8.05
C GLN A 39 -8.77 0.46 6.62
N VAL A 40 -9.42 -0.33 5.77
CA VAL A 40 -9.30 -0.23 4.33
C VAL A 40 -10.66 0.18 3.78
N TYR A 41 -10.71 1.36 3.21
CA TYR A 41 -11.93 1.92 2.62
C TYR A 41 -12.01 1.54 1.14
N ARG A 42 -13.22 1.22 0.68
CA ARG A 42 -13.56 1.10 -0.74
C ARG A 42 -14.47 2.27 -1.11
N ILE A 43 -14.10 2.99 -2.17
CA ILE A 43 -14.70 4.25 -2.57
C ILE A 43 -15.28 4.09 -3.99
N ASP A 44 -16.59 4.30 -4.11
CA ASP A 44 -17.29 4.43 -5.40
C ASP A 44 -17.13 5.88 -5.87
N ILE A 45 -16.29 6.08 -6.87
CA ILE A 45 -16.00 7.45 -7.35
C ILE A 45 -17.13 8.07 -8.15
N ASP A 46 -18.01 7.26 -8.76
CA ASP A 46 -19.14 7.77 -9.53
C ASP A 46 -20.25 8.27 -8.60
N ARG A 47 -20.38 7.66 -7.43
CA ARG A 47 -21.40 8.01 -6.43
C ARG A 47 -20.91 8.93 -5.33
N GLY A 48 -19.58 8.98 -5.12
CA GLY A 48 -19.01 9.68 -3.97
C GLY A 48 -19.36 8.98 -2.64
N GLU A 49 -19.45 7.66 -2.65
CA GLU A 49 -19.78 6.85 -1.48
C GLU A 49 -18.58 6.02 -1.06
N MET A 50 -18.42 5.80 0.24
CA MET A 50 -17.40 4.91 0.76
C MET A 50 -17.95 3.93 1.78
N VAL A 51 -17.31 2.78 1.88
CA VAL A 51 -17.55 1.78 2.92
C VAL A 51 -16.22 1.27 3.48
N GLN A 52 -16.19 0.92 4.76
CA GLN A 52 -15.08 0.14 5.31
C GLN A 52 -15.17 -1.27 4.72
N PHE A 53 -14.16 -1.65 3.96
CA PHE A 53 -14.11 -2.90 3.20
C PHE A 53 -13.40 -4.00 3.98
N ALA A 54 -12.34 -3.64 4.71
CA ALA A 54 -11.54 -4.55 5.53
C ALA A 54 -10.91 -3.78 6.70
N ASP A 55 -10.23 -4.53 7.58
CA ASP A 55 -9.53 -3.99 8.73
C ASP A 55 -8.31 -4.85 9.04
N THR A 56 -7.12 -4.23 9.19
CA THR A 56 -5.86 -4.89 9.54
C THR A 56 -5.55 -4.80 11.04
N GLY A 57 -6.22 -3.90 11.74
CA GLY A 57 -6.01 -3.61 13.16
C GLY A 57 -4.72 -2.84 13.48
N GLY A 58 -4.07 -2.26 12.47
CA GLY A 58 -2.85 -1.46 12.63
C GLY A 58 -2.97 -0.07 12.01
N PHE A 59 -2.02 0.33 11.18
CA PHE A 59 -2.06 1.55 10.37
C PHE A 59 -1.72 1.21 8.93
N VAL A 60 -2.70 1.33 8.04
CA VAL A 60 -2.52 1.09 6.61
C VAL A 60 -1.88 2.29 5.96
N LEU A 61 -0.63 2.14 5.54
CA LEU A 61 0.16 3.17 4.86
C LEU A 61 -0.05 3.08 3.34
N GLY A 62 0.86 2.47 2.61
CA GLY A 62 0.74 2.30 1.16
C GLY A 62 0.03 1.00 0.77
N MET A 63 -0.49 0.97 -0.45
CA MET A 63 -1.15 -0.21 -0.99
C MET A 63 -0.97 -0.37 -2.49
N ALA A 64 -1.09 -1.60 -2.97
CA ALA A 64 -1.10 -1.95 -4.39
C ALA A 64 -2.13 -3.04 -4.66
N LEU A 65 -2.64 -3.13 -5.89
CA LEU A 65 -3.56 -4.18 -6.31
C LEU A 65 -2.91 -5.10 -7.34
N ASP A 66 -3.22 -6.40 -7.26
CA ASP A 66 -2.87 -7.34 -8.31
C ASP A 66 -3.91 -7.34 -9.44
N ALA A 67 -3.65 -8.11 -10.50
CA ALA A 67 -4.54 -8.22 -11.66
C ALA A 67 -5.90 -8.85 -11.35
N GLN A 68 -6.05 -9.46 -10.18
CA GLN A 68 -7.31 -10.02 -9.66
C GLN A 68 -8.01 -9.08 -8.69
N SER A 69 -7.53 -7.82 -8.57
CA SER A 69 -8.01 -6.80 -7.63
C SER A 69 -7.91 -7.22 -6.14
N ASN A 70 -7.02 -8.16 -5.80
CA ASN A 70 -6.67 -8.31 -4.39
C ASN A 70 -5.80 -7.12 -3.98
N ILE A 71 -5.99 -6.63 -2.77
CA ILE A 71 -5.28 -5.47 -2.24
C ILE A 71 -4.13 -5.96 -1.37
N TYR A 72 -2.95 -5.39 -1.58
CA TYR A 72 -1.77 -5.64 -0.74
C TYR A 72 -1.45 -4.35 -0.01
N VAL A 73 -1.55 -4.38 1.31
CA VAL A 73 -1.39 -3.21 2.17
C VAL A 73 -0.17 -3.34 3.05
N CYS A 74 0.60 -2.26 3.15
CA CYS A 74 1.68 -2.12 4.10
C CYS A 74 1.10 -1.62 5.42
N ASP A 75 1.23 -2.42 6.46
CA ASP A 75 0.81 -2.06 7.82
C ASP A 75 2.06 -1.86 8.68
N GLY A 76 2.37 -0.61 8.99
CA GLY A 76 3.58 -0.24 9.70
C GLY A 76 3.64 -0.81 11.12
N PRO A 77 2.67 -0.55 11.99
CA PRO A 77 2.63 -1.07 13.36
C PRO A 77 2.64 -2.59 13.44
N ASN A 78 1.91 -3.27 12.54
CA ASN A 78 1.89 -4.74 12.49
C ASN A 78 3.13 -5.33 11.79
N LYS A 79 4.00 -4.48 11.21
CA LYS A 79 5.23 -4.90 10.50
C LYS A 79 4.95 -5.99 9.47
N THR A 80 3.88 -5.81 8.71
CA THR A 80 3.31 -6.84 7.85
C THR A 80 2.82 -6.23 6.54
N VAL A 81 3.03 -6.94 5.46
CA VAL A 81 2.25 -6.76 4.24
C VAL A 81 1.11 -7.76 4.30
N PHE A 82 -0.12 -7.26 4.37
CA PHE A 82 -1.32 -8.09 4.29
C PHE A 82 -1.82 -8.18 2.85
N LYS A 83 -2.43 -9.31 2.53
CA LYS A 83 -3.27 -9.49 1.35
C LYS A 83 -4.72 -9.49 1.77
N ILE A 84 -5.53 -8.68 1.10
CA ILE A 84 -6.97 -8.59 1.29
C ILE A 84 -7.63 -9.08 0.01
N ALA A 85 -8.39 -10.16 0.13
CA ALA A 85 -9.14 -10.72 -0.99
C ALA A 85 -10.36 -9.85 -1.32
N GLN A 86 -10.96 -10.04 -2.50
CA GLN A 86 -12.19 -9.33 -2.89
C GLN A 86 -13.39 -9.59 -1.98
N SER A 87 -13.36 -10.64 -1.19
CA SER A 87 -14.34 -10.90 -0.13
C SER A 87 -14.14 -10.05 1.14
N GLY A 88 -13.07 -9.25 1.22
CA GLY A 88 -12.64 -8.53 2.43
C GLY A 88 -11.82 -9.39 3.40
N ALA A 89 -11.56 -10.66 3.09
CA ALA A 89 -10.76 -11.52 3.96
C ALA A 89 -9.29 -11.08 3.97
N VAL A 90 -8.76 -10.82 5.16
CA VAL A 90 -7.38 -10.38 5.42
C VAL A 90 -6.51 -11.59 5.74
N SER A 91 -5.32 -11.64 5.15
CA SER A 91 -4.31 -12.67 5.43
C SER A 91 -2.91 -12.07 5.37
N THR A 92 -1.99 -12.59 6.17
CA THR A 92 -0.56 -12.22 6.09
C THR A 92 0.00 -12.68 4.74
N TYR A 93 0.64 -11.75 4.02
CA TYR A 93 1.35 -12.05 2.78
C TYR A 93 2.85 -12.15 2.99
N SER A 94 3.44 -11.21 3.74
CA SER A 94 4.85 -11.23 4.12
C SER A 94 5.09 -10.46 5.42
N THR A 95 6.08 -10.89 6.18
CA THR A 95 6.63 -10.19 7.36
C THR A 95 8.12 -9.82 7.17
N GLY A 96 8.60 -9.81 5.92
CA GLY A 96 10.01 -9.66 5.58
C GLY A 96 10.70 -11.01 5.43
N THR A 97 12.01 -11.05 5.62
CA THR A 97 12.78 -12.30 5.63
C THR A 97 13.03 -12.78 7.06
N ALA A 98 13.46 -14.04 7.23
CA ALA A 98 13.78 -14.57 8.55
C ALA A 98 14.92 -13.83 9.24
N ASP A 99 15.94 -13.39 8.46
CA ASP A 99 17.09 -12.66 8.97
C ASP A 99 16.83 -11.15 9.11
N GLU A 100 15.93 -10.63 8.29
CA GLU A 100 15.56 -9.21 8.24
C GLU A 100 14.04 -9.10 8.13
N PRO A 101 13.32 -9.20 9.25
CA PRO A 101 11.89 -8.94 9.30
C PRO A 101 11.59 -7.46 9.06
N PHE A 102 10.40 -7.14 8.60
CA PHE A 102 9.95 -5.76 8.46
C PHE A 102 9.99 -5.03 9.81
N ARG A 103 10.31 -3.74 9.76
CA ARG A 103 10.27 -2.78 10.89
C ARG A 103 9.18 -1.75 10.69
N GLY A 104 9.04 -1.28 9.44
CA GLY A 104 8.05 -0.30 9.02
C GLY A 104 7.81 -0.37 7.51
N PRO A 105 7.14 -1.44 7.02
CA PRO A 105 6.75 -1.49 5.61
C PRO A 105 5.81 -0.33 5.32
N ASN A 106 6.14 0.48 4.30
CA ASN A 106 5.50 1.76 4.08
C ASN A 106 4.70 1.82 2.78
N TYR A 107 5.30 1.49 1.66
CA TYR A 107 4.64 1.58 0.36
C TYR A 107 4.97 0.37 -0.51
N ALA A 108 4.05 0.02 -1.42
CA ALA A 108 4.22 -1.14 -2.28
C ALA A 108 3.80 -0.85 -3.72
N ALA A 109 4.46 -1.51 -4.70
CA ALA A 109 4.07 -1.49 -6.10
C ALA A 109 4.41 -2.80 -6.79
N PHE A 110 3.55 -3.26 -7.70
CA PHE A 110 3.78 -4.44 -8.52
C PHE A 110 4.54 -4.12 -9.80
N ASP A 111 5.47 -5.00 -10.19
CA ASP A 111 5.97 -5.05 -11.55
C ASP A 111 5.06 -5.89 -12.47
N VAL A 112 5.34 -5.85 -13.76
CA VAL A 112 4.58 -6.61 -14.78
C VAL A 112 4.71 -8.13 -14.66
N LYS A 113 5.64 -8.64 -13.86
CA LYS A 113 5.85 -10.07 -13.59
C LYS A 113 5.11 -10.52 -12.34
N GLY A 114 4.45 -9.59 -11.63
CA GLY A 114 3.72 -9.85 -10.39
C GLY A 114 4.61 -9.88 -9.14
N ASN A 115 5.86 -9.40 -9.22
CA ASN A 115 6.65 -9.17 -8.02
C ASN A 115 6.16 -7.89 -7.33
N LEU A 116 5.99 -7.93 -6.02
CA LEU A 116 5.66 -6.78 -5.19
C LEU A 116 6.95 -6.20 -4.59
N TYR A 117 7.23 -4.95 -4.88
CA TYR A 117 8.33 -4.22 -4.25
C TYR A 117 7.78 -3.41 -3.10
N VAL A 118 8.47 -3.45 -1.96
CA VAL A 118 8.04 -2.81 -0.72
C VAL A 118 9.13 -1.90 -0.20
N CYS A 119 8.81 -0.62 0.02
CA CYS A 119 9.64 0.27 0.80
C CYS A 119 9.57 -0.14 2.27
N GLU A 120 10.72 -0.47 2.85
CA GLU A 120 10.92 -0.59 4.27
C GLU A 120 11.53 0.71 4.77
N SER A 121 10.75 1.52 5.49
CA SER A 121 11.23 2.82 5.97
C SER A 121 12.31 2.68 7.04
N GLY A 122 12.34 1.55 7.74
CA GLY A 122 13.23 1.37 8.88
C GLY A 122 12.77 2.16 10.11
N ASP A 123 13.71 2.48 10.97
CA ASP A 123 13.44 3.29 12.16
C ASP A 123 13.32 4.77 11.77
N TRP A 124 12.43 5.53 12.44
CA TRP A 124 12.09 6.92 12.10
C TRP A 124 13.28 7.86 11.89
N HIS A 125 14.34 7.69 12.64
CA HIS A 125 15.59 8.45 12.52
C HIS A 125 16.79 7.56 12.20
N GLY A 126 16.53 6.37 11.67
CA GLY A 126 17.56 5.38 11.33
C GLY A 126 18.09 5.54 9.90
N ASP A 127 19.20 4.86 9.65
CA ASP A 127 19.81 4.68 8.31
C ASP A 127 19.68 3.20 7.90
N ASN A 128 18.54 2.58 8.16
CA ASN A 128 18.30 1.15 8.00
C ASN A 128 17.09 0.83 7.11
N GLY A 129 16.66 1.81 6.32
CA GLY A 129 15.67 1.60 5.27
C GLY A 129 16.23 0.73 4.14
N MET A 130 15.33 0.08 3.40
CA MET A 130 15.67 -0.75 2.24
C MET A 130 14.46 -1.02 1.36
N ILE A 131 14.67 -1.71 0.27
CA ILE A 131 13.58 -2.20 -0.59
C ILE A 131 13.58 -3.72 -0.56
N TYR A 132 12.43 -4.30 -0.29
CA TYR A 132 12.19 -5.72 -0.45
C TYR A 132 11.53 -6.02 -1.80
N ARG A 133 11.73 -7.24 -2.27
CA ARG A 133 10.95 -7.84 -3.35
C ARG A 133 10.26 -9.09 -2.82
N ILE A 134 8.97 -9.16 -3.04
CA ILE A 134 8.13 -10.33 -2.71
C ILE A 134 7.69 -10.94 -4.04
N LYS A 135 8.12 -12.17 -4.30
CA LYS A 135 7.73 -12.90 -5.50
C LYS A 135 6.27 -13.36 -5.42
N PRO A 136 5.63 -13.70 -6.55
CA PRO A 136 4.35 -14.37 -6.52
C PRO A 136 4.39 -15.60 -5.59
N GLY A 137 3.44 -15.66 -4.63
CA GLY A 137 3.44 -16.71 -3.60
C GLY A 137 4.05 -16.33 -2.25
N GLY A 138 4.63 -15.11 -2.11
CA GLY A 138 5.05 -14.56 -0.82
C GLY A 138 6.52 -14.75 -0.46
N GLU A 139 7.33 -15.43 -1.32
CA GLU A 139 8.78 -15.53 -1.09
C GLU A 139 9.41 -14.14 -1.11
N THR A 140 10.03 -13.74 0.00
CA THR A 140 10.55 -12.39 0.24
C THR A 140 12.07 -12.38 0.26
N GLU A 141 12.67 -11.36 -0.36
CA GLU A 141 14.11 -11.11 -0.34
C GLU A 141 14.39 -9.61 -0.21
N VAL A 142 15.55 -9.24 0.35
CA VAL A 142 16.03 -7.86 0.28
C VAL A 142 16.53 -7.60 -1.13
N TRP A 143 15.88 -6.63 -1.79
CA TRP A 143 16.19 -6.28 -3.18
C TRP A 143 17.27 -5.22 -3.30
N ASP A 144 17.16 -4.14 -2.49
CA ASP A 144 18.09 -3.02 -2.55
C ASP A 144 18.29 -2.40 -1.15
N ARG A 145 19.56 -2.22 -0.78
CA ARG A 145 19.97 -1.65 0.51
C ARG A 145 20.48 -0.21 0.41
N ARG A 146 20.42 0.40 -0.78
CA ARG A 146 20.93 1.77 -1.00
C ARG A 146 20.04 2.87 -0.45
N PRO A 147 18.69 2.78 -0.54
CA PRO A 147 17.82 3.80 0.03
C PRO A 147 17.66 3.54 1.55
N THR A 148 18.57 4.09 2.35
CA THR A 148 18.63 3.83 3.80
C THR A 148 17.84 4.82 4.64
N THR A 149 17.66 6.06 4.15
CA THR A 149 17.05 7.15 4.90
C THR A 149 15.55 7.22 4.61
N PHE A 150 14.77 6.48 5.35
CA PHE A 150 13.31 6.48 5.38
C PHE A 150 12.64 6.45 3.98
N PRO A 151 12.92 5.45 3.11
CA PRO A 151 12.20 5.32 1.86
C PRO A 151 10.68 5.19 2.12
N ASN A 152 9.89 6.06 1.49
CA ASN A 152 8.46 6.19 1.78
C ASN A 152 7.63 5.70 0.58
N GLY A 153 7.54 6.48 -0.48
CA GLY A 153 6.80 6.09 -1.68
C GLY A 153 7.67 5.44 -2.74
N LEU A 154 7.09 4.57 -3.57
CA LEU A 154 7.75 4.02 -4.75
C LEU A 154 6.76 3.85 -5.91
N CYS A 155 7.29 3.85 -7.12
CA CYS A 155 6.55 3.45 -8.32
C CYS A 155 7.46 2.64 -9.24
N ILE A 156 6.86 1.81 -10.08
CA ILE A 156 7.56 1.06 -11.12
C ILE A 156 7.40 1.83 -12.44
N GLY A 157 8.52 2.13 -13.08
CA GLY A 157 8.51 2.75 -14.40
C GLY A 157 8.19 1.75 -15.53
N PRO A 158 7.97 2.25 -16.75
CA PRO A 158 7.71 1.42 -17.92
C PRO A 158 8.93 0.60 -18.34
#